data_5002b4ef04d0c9e41d392baec30a2b68
#
_entry.id   5002b4ef04d0c9e41d392baec30a2b68
#
_cell.length_a   1.000
_cell.length_b   1.000
_cell.length_c   1.000
_cell.angle_alpha   90.00
_cell.angle_beta   90.00
_cell.angle_gamma   90.00
#
_symmetry.space_group_name_H-M   'P 1'
#
loop_
_entity.id
_entity.type
_entity.pdbx_description
1 polymer ?
#
loop_
_entity_poly.entity_id
_entity_poly.type
_entity_poly.pdbx_seq_one_letter_code
_entity_poly.pdbx_strand_id
1 'polypeptide(L)'
;MSIAHGGGDREFVPVRIAVLTVSDSRDEQSDKSGRLLVERLAAAGHRLAEKLIVRDDVYLIRAAISRWIADPEVNVVITTGGTGVTGRDGTPEAVEPLLDKVLEGFGEMFRSVSYADIGTSTLQSRALAGVANATYVFCVPGSSGACATAWDKLIALQLDARTRPCNLVELMPRLTER
;
A
#
# COMPACT_ATOMS: atom_id res chain seq x y z
N MET A 1 -31.26 16.71 0.38
CA MET A 1 -30.50 17.93 0.74
C MET A 1 -29.09 17.74 0.16
N SER A 2 -28.80 18.37 -0.97
CA SER A 2 -27.52 18.23 -1.68
C SER A 2 -26.50 19.14 -0.99
N ILE A 3 -25.49 18.56 -0.36
CA ILE A 3 -24.37 19.34 0.16
C ILE A 3 -23.49 19.68 -1.05
N ALA A 4 -23.58 20.92 -1.51
CA ALA A 4 -22.69 21.47 -2.52
C ALA A 4 -21.28 21.55 -1.93
N HIS A 5 -20.44 20.56 -2.26
CA HIS A 5 -19.01 20.62 -1.97
C HIS A 5 -18.38 21.63 -2.93
N GLY A 6 -17.78 22.69 -2.38
CA GLY A 6 -17.16 23.76 -3.13
C GLY A 6 -16.22 23.24 -4.21
N GLY A 7 -16.53 23.58 -5.46
CA GLY A 7 -15.81 23.13 -6.65
C GLY A 7 -14.61 24.02 -6.96
N GLY A 8 -13.55 23.97 -6.15
CA GLY A 8 -12.23 24.42 -6.59
C GLY A 8 -11.51 23.26 -7.27
N ASP A 9 -10.80 23.50 -8.38
CA ASP A 9 -9.90 22.52 -8.98
C ASP A 9 -8.81 22.20 -7.93
N ARG A 10 -8.78 20.91 -7.50
CA ARG A 10 -7.73 20.44 -6.59
C ARG A 10 -6.50 20.13 -7.42
N GLU A 11 -5.35 20.55 -6.92
CA GLU A 11 -4.07 20.22 -7.54
C GLU A 11 -3.60 18.82 -7.13
N PHE A 12 -2.86 18.17 -8.03
CA PHE A 12 -2.18 16.92 -7.70
C PHE A 12 -1.05 17.19 -6.72
N VAL A 13 -1.00 16.41 -5.64
CA VAL A 13 0.05 16.49 -4.63
C VAL A 13 0.89 15.22 -4.71
N PRO A 14 2.15 15.28 -5.17
CA PRO A 14 3.02 14.13 -5.18
C PRO A 14 3.38 13.69 -3.77
N VAL A 15 3.28 12.38 -3.51
CA VAL A 15 3.71 11.76 -2.25
C VAL A 15 4.96 10.90 -2.45
N ARG A 16 5.73 10.69 -1.38
CA ARG A 16 6.93 9.86 -1.36
C ARG A 16 6.57 8.46 -0.89
N ILE A 17 6.81 7.47 -1.74
CA ILE A 17 6.39 6.08 -1.55
C ILE A 17 7.60 5.18 -1.47
N ALA A 18 7.69 4.38 -0.41
CA ALA A 18 8.64 3.28 -0.29
C ALA A 18 7.97 1.97 -0.74
N VAL A 19 8.73 1.11 -1.41
CA VAL A 19 8.25 -0.19 -1.91
C VAL A 19 9.09 -1.31 -1.30
N LEU A 20 8.43 -2.27 -0.65
CA LEU A 20 9.04 -3.46 -0.07
C LEU A 20 8.57 -4.71 -0.80
N THR A 21 9.48 -5.44 -1.42
CA THR A 21 9.20 -6.77 -1.91
C THR A 21 9.60 -7.80 -0.85
N VAL A 22 8.63 -8.61 -0.43
CA VAL A 22 8.83 -9.71 0.52
C VAL A 22 8.91 -11.02 -0.25
N SER A 23 10.08 -11.63 -0.31
CA SER A 23 10.29 -12.86 -1.06
C SER A 23 11.58 -13.58 -0.65
N ASP A 24 11.50 -14.89 -0.52
CA ASP A 24 12.68 -15.75 -0.27
C ASP A 24 13.53 -16.01 -1.52
N SER A 25 12.99 -15.77 -2.72
CA SER A 25 13.59 -16.19 -3.98
C SER A 25 13.83 -15.10 -5.01
N ARG A 26 13.26 -13.88 -4.81
CA ARG A 26 13.41 -12.79 -5.78
C ARG A 26 14.64 -11.94 -5.50
N ASP A 27 15.20 -11.43 -6.56
CA ASP A 27 16.25 -10.42 -6.60
C ASP A 27 15.80 -9.23 -7.48
N GLU A 28 16.65 -8.23 -7.65
CA GLU A 28 16.33 -7.05 -8.46
C GLU A 28 15.99 -7.37 -9.92
N GLN A 29 16.50 -8.47 -10.47
CA GLN A 29 16.23 -8.85 -11.86
C GLN A 29 14.90 -9.58 -12.01
N SER A 30 14.53 -10.40 -11.02
CA SER A 30 13.33 -11.24 -11.02
C SER A 30 12.11 -10.61 -10.34
N ASP A 31 12.28 -9.49 -9.63
CA ASP A 31 11.20 -8.80 -8.91
C ASP A 31 10.28 -8.01 -9.84
N LYS A 32 9.35 -8.71 -10.47
CA LYS A 32 8.36 -8.11 -11.38
C LYS A 32 7.33 -7.26 -10.64
N SER A 33 6.86 -7.70 -9.48
CA SER A 33 5.80 -7.01 -8.72
C SER A 33 6.29 -5.69 -8.11
N GLY A 34 7.48 -5.69 -7.51
CA GLY A 34 8.07 -4.45 -6.98
C GLY A 34 8.38 -3.45 -8.07
N ARG A 35 8.93 -3.89 -9.21
CA ARG A 35 9.15 -3.00 -10.36
C ARG A 35 7.85 -2.41 -10.90
N LEU A 36 6.81 -3.21 -11.03
CA LEU A 36 5.50 -2.73 -11.48
C LEU A 36 4.98 -1.61 -10.57
N LEU A 37 5.08 -1.76 -9.26
CA LEU A 37 4.67 -0.72 -8.32
C LEU A 37 5.49 0.56 -8.50
N VAL A 38 6.82 0.44 -8.66
CA VAL A 38 7.70 1.60 -8.92
C VAL A 38 7.34 2.30 -10.23
N GLU A 39 7.10 1.55 -11.30
CA GLU A 39 6.68 2.10 -12.59
C GLU A 39 5.34 2.82 -12.48
N ARG A 40 4.37 2.23 -11.76
CA ARG A 40 3.04 2.80 -11.57
C ARG A 40 3.06 4.10 -10.77
N LEU A 41 3.78 4.12 -9.64
CA LEU A 41 3.87 5.32 -8.82
C LEU A 41 4.56 6.48 -9.55
N ALA A 42 5.62 6.17 -10.31
CA ALA A 42 6.32 7.18 -11.10
C ALA A 42 5.44 7.72 -12.24
N ALA A 43 4.74 6.84 -12.97
CA ALA A 43 3.82 7.24 -14.03
C ALA A 43 2.66 8.09 -13.50
N ALA A 44 2.23 7.88 -12.24
CA ALA A 44 1.21 8.69 -11.59
C ALA A 44 1.74 10.04 -11.07
N GLY A 45 3.05 10.30 -11.15
CA GLY A 45 3.66 11.55 -10.70
C GLY A 45 4.12 11.55 -9.24
N HIS A 46 4.08 10.41 -8.56
CA HIS A 46 4.63 10.26 -7.22
C HIS A 46 6.15 10.06 -7.25
N ARG A 47 6.78 10.08 -6.09
CA ARG A 47 8.23 9.94 -5.95
C ARG A 47 8.56 8.65 -5.20
N LEU A 48 9.46 7.86 -5.76
CA LEU A 48 10.03 6.72 -5.05
C LEU A 48 10.94 7.24 -3.92
N ALA A 49 10.64 6.85 -2.68
CA ALA A 49 11.51 7.11 -1.55
C ALA A 49 12.65 6.08 -1.52
N GLU A 50 12.29 4.81 -1.53
CA GLU A 50 13.23 3.69 -1.54
C GLU A 50 12.53 2.41 -2.02
N LYS A 51 13.27 1.48 -2.60
CA LYS A 51 12.83 0.11 -2.89
C LYS A 51 13.77 -0.87 -2.23
N LEU A 52 13.22 -1.84 -1.52
CA LEU A 52 13.96 -2.94 -0.90
C LEU A 52 13.33 -4.29 -1.22
N ILE A 53 14.14 -5.33 -1.17
CA ILE A 53 13.72 -6.73 -1.17
C ILE A 53 14.21 -7.34 0.13
N VAL A 54 13.32 -7.98 0.88
CA VAL A 54 13.65 -8.73 2.09
C VAL A 54 13.09 -10.14 2.03
N ARG A 55 13.69 -11.05 2.77
CA ARG A 55 13.14 -12.39 2.94
C ARG A 55 11.81 -12.34 3.70
N ASP A 56 10.99 -13.38 3.55
CA ASP A 56 9.77 -13.54 4.32
C ASP A 56 10.11 -13.92 5.77
N ASP A 57 10.54 -12.92 6.51
CA ASP A 57 10.88 -12.95 7.92
C ASP A 57 10.23 -11.76 8.61
N VAL A 58 9.44 -12.04 9.64
CA VAL A 58 8.66 -11.02 10.36
C VAL A 58 9.53 -9.88 10.87
N TYR A 59 10.72 -10.16 11.37
CA TYR A 59 11.60 -9.14 11.95
C TYR A 59 12.32 -8.32 10.87
N LEU A 60 12.70 -8.92 9.74
CA LEU A 60 13.27 -8.18 8.61
C LEU A 60 12.22 -7.24 7.99
N ILE A 61 10.98 -7.71 7.86
CA ILE A 61 9.86 -6.89 7.36
C ILE A 61 9.62 -5.72 8.33
N ARG A 62 9.51 -5.99 9.64
CA ARG A 62 9.32 -4.95 10.67
C ARG A 62 10.45 -3.93 10.68
N ALA A 63 11.69 -4.37 10.56
CA ALA A 63 12.86 -3.48 10.57
C ALA A 63 12.80 -2.48 9.40
N ALA A 64 12.51 -2.96 8.19
CA ALA A 64 12.39 -2.11 7.01
C ALA A 64 11.24 -1.11 7.15
N ILE A 65 10.05 -1.58 7.53
CA ILE A 65 8.85 -0.74 7.64
C ILE A 65 8.98 0.26 8.79
N SER A 66 9.49 -0.17 9.96
CA SER A 66 9.68 0.73 11.11
C SER A 66 10.65 1.88 10.80
N ARG A 67 11.70 1.61 10.02
CA ARG A 67 12.63 2.64 9.57
C ARG A 67 11.91 3.69 8.71
N TRP A 68 11.06 3.27 7.79
CA TRP A 68 10.29 4.18 6.95
C TRP A 68 9.18 4.92 7.71
N ILE A 69 8.51 4.25 8.65
CA ILE A 69 7.52 4.90 9.52
C ILE A 69 8.17 6.00 10.38
N ALA A 70 9.42 5.82 10.79
CA ALA A 70 10.17 6.81 11.55
C ALA A 70 10.72 7.96 10.68
N ASP A 71 10.74 7.82 9.36
CA ASP A 71 11.25 8.84 8.42
C ASP A 71 10.10 9.78 8.02
N PRO A 72 10.15 11.08 8.40
CA PRO A 72 9.09 12.05 8.07
C PRO A 72 8.98 12.32 6.56
N GLU A 73 9.98 11.95 5.77
CA GLU A 73 9.97 12.10 4.32
C GLU A 73 9.24 10.97 3.59
N VAL A 74 8.89 9.88 4.28
CA VAL A 74 8.13 8.77 3.70
C VAL A 74 6.66 8.90 4.06
N ASN A 75 5.81 9.14 3.06
CA ASN A 75 4.37 9.31 3.26
C ASN A 75 3.60 7.99 3.18
N VAL A 76 4.08 7.06 2.35
CA VAL A 76 3.41 5.80 2.05
C VAL A 76 4.42 4.67 1.95
N VAL A 77 4.06 3.51 2.47
CA VAL A 77 4.77 2.25 2.27
C VAL A 77 3.84 1.28 1.55
N ILE A 78 4.32 0.64 0.49
CA ILE A 78 3.59 -0.44 -0.18
C ILE A 78 4.45 -1.70 -0.14
N THR A 79 3.93 -2.76 0.47
CA THR A 79 4.60 -4.07 0.44
C THR A 79 3.94 -4.98 -0.58
N THR A 80 4.72 -5.85 -1.22
CA THR A 80 4.22 -6.90 -2.09
C THR A 80 4.82 -8.24 -1.69
N GLY A 81 3.98 -9.25 -1.49
CA GLY A 81 4.37 -10.59 -1.06
C GLY A 81 4.08 -10.90 0.40
N GLY A 82 4.13 -12.18 0.75
CA GLY A 82 3.95 -12.69 2.11
C GLY A 82 2.55 -12.51 2.71
N THR A 83 1.51 -12.34 1.89
CA THR A 83 0.13 -12.15 2.36
C THR A 83 -0.75 -13.40 2.22
N GLY A 84 -0.20 -14.53 1.83
CA GLY A 84 -0.91 -15.80 1.73
C GLY A 84 -1.11 -16.47 3.10
N VAL A 85 -1.43 -17.77 3.05
CA VAL A 85 -1.80 -18.57 4.25
C VAL A 85 -0.79 -19.66 4.58
N THR A 86 0.34 -19.73 3.88
CA THR A 86 1.39 -20.70 4.17
C THR A 86 2.20 -20.29 5.39
N GLY A 87 2.97 -21.22 5.97
CA GLY A 87 3.81 -20.94 7.12
C GLY A 87 4.94 -19.92 6.88
N ARG A 88 5.23 -19.60 5.62
CA ARG A 88 6.21 -18.57 5.24
C ARG A 88 5.58 -17.19 5.06
N ASP A 89 4.27 -17.11 4.85
CA ASP A 89 3.55 -15.84 4.67
C ASP A 89 3.42 -15.10 6.01
N GLY A 90 4.28 -14.14 6.26
CA GLY A 90 4.38 -13.43 7.54
C GLY A 90 4.15 -11.92 7.46
N THR A 91 3.81 -11.36 6.30
CA THR A 91 3.66 -9.90 6.15
C THR A 91 2.56 -9.31 7.02
N PRO A 92 1.33 -9.86 7.10
CA PRO A 92 0.31 -9.33 8.01
C PRO A 92 0.76 -9.34 9.47
N GLU A 93 1.36 -10.44 9.93
CA GLU A 93 1.86 -10.60 11.29
C GLU A 93 3.01 -9.64 11.61
N ALA A 94 3.78 -9.26 10.59
CA ALA A 94 4.84 -8.26 10.75
C ALA A 94 4.27 -6.84 10.86
N VAL A 95 3.27 -6.52 10.08
CA VAL A 95 2.79 -5.14 9.86
C VAL A 95 1.72 -4.73 10.86
N GLU A 96 0.73 -5.57 11.12
CA GLU A 96 -0.40 -5.20 12.00
C GLU A 96 0.02 -4.61 13.35
N PRO A 97 1.02 -5.16 14.06
CA PRO A 97 1.46 -4.59 15.34
C PRO A 97 2.09 -3.20 15.24
N LEU A 98 2.47 -2.76 14.05
CA LEU A 98 3.05 -1.44 13.81
C LEU A 98 2.00 -0.37 13.54
N LEU A 99 0.76 -0.77 13.24
CA LEU A 99 -0.31 0.15 12.84
C LEU A 99 -0.96 0.82 14.05
N ASP A 100 -1.09 2.14 14.01
CA ASP A 100 -1.89 2.90 14.96
C ASP A 100 -3.38 2.74 14.67
N LYS A 101 -3.73 2.64 13.38
CA LYS A 101 -5.10 2.43 12.90
C LYS A 101 -5.10 1.49 11.70
N VAL A 102 -6.01 0.54 11.70
CA VAL A 102 -6.24 -0.35 10.56
C VAL A 102 -7.27 0.28 9.61
N LEU A 103 -7.00 0.22 8.32
CA LEU A 103 -7.94 0.57 7.24
C LEU A 103 -8.59 -0.72 6.71
N GLU A 104 -9.55 -1.26 7.46
CA GLU A 104 -10.20 -2.54 7.14
C GLU A 104 -10.82 -2.53 5.74
N GLY A 105 -11.41 -1.40 5.33
CA GLY A 105 -12.02 -1.23 4.01
C GLY A 105 -11.07 -1.47 2.84
N PHE A 106 -9.76 -1.30 3.01
CA PHE A 106 -8.82 -1.62 1.94
C PHE A 106 -8.82 -3.12 1.62
N GLY A 107 -8.66 -3.98 2.61
CA GLY A 107 -8.66 -5.42 2.41
C GLY A 107 -10.01 -5.93 1.89
N GLU A 108 -11.11 -5.39 2.39
CA GLU A 108 -12.47 -5.71 1.92
C GLU A 108 -12.64 -5.35 0.44
N MET A 109 -12.32 -4.13 0.05
CA MET A 109 -12.41 -3.68 -1.34
C MET A 109 -11.44 -4.41 -2.25
N PHE A 110 -10.19 -4.64 -1.81
CA PHE A 110 -9.22 -5.38 -2.60
C PHE A 110 -9.73 -6.78 -2.93
N ARG A 111 -10.23 -7.52 -1.95
CA ARG A 111 -10.81 -8.85 -2.18
C ARG A 111 -12.04 -8.79 -3.05
N SER A 112 -12.90 -7.79 -2.90
CA SER A 112 -14.08 -7.59 -3.74
C SER A 112 -13.74 -7.37 -5.21
N VAL A 113 -12.81 -6.45 -5.50
CA VAL A 113 -12.40 -6.19 -6.89
C VAL A 113 -11.60 -7.33 -7.49
N SER A 114 -10.82 -8.06 -6.69
CA SER A 114 -10.07 -9.23 -7.13
C SER A 114 -10.99 -10.43 -7.45
N TYR A 115 -12.14 -10.52 -6.80
CA TYR A 115 -13.09 -11.61 -7.05
C TYR A 115 -13.55 -11.65 -8.51
N ALA A 116 -13.69 -10.50 -9.15
CA ALA A 116 -14.04 -10.42 -10.57
C ALA A 116 -12.98 -11.05 -11.49
N ASP A 117 -11.71 -11.01 -11.09
CA ASP A 117 -10.59 -11.50 -11.90
C ASP A 117 -10.20 -12.94 -11.57
N ILE A 118 -10.21 -13.33 -10.29
CA ILE A 118 -9.67 -14.62 -9.81
C ILE A 118 -10.67 -15.47 -9.00
N GLY A 119 -11.93 -15.04 -8.90
CA GLY A 119 -12.99 -15.77 -8.19
C GLY A 119 -12.64 -16.02 -6.73
N THR A 120 -12.98 -17.23 -6.24
CA THR A 120 -12.77 -17.60 -4.83
C THR A 120 -11.31 -17.66 -4.39
N SER A 121 -10.35 -17.64 -5.31
CA SER A 121 -8.92 -17.58 -4.93
C SER A 121 -8.57 -16.35 -4.11
N THR A 122 -9.36 -15.27 -4.22
CA THR A 122 -9.20 -14.06 -3.41
C THR A 122 -9.36 -14.30 -1.89
N LEU A 123 -10.04 -15.38 -1.47
CA LEU A 123 -10.15 -15.77 -0.06
C LEU A 123 -8.79 -15.99 0.62
N GLN A 124 -7.78 -16.38 -0.15
CA GLN A 124 -6.44 -16.63 0.37
C GLN A 124 -5.63 -15.34 0.55
N SER A 125 -6.12 -14.21 0.06
CA SER A 125 -5.43 -12.94 0.19
C SER A 125 -5.72 -12.28 1.54
N ARG A 126 -4.66 -12.05 2.31
CA ARG A 126 -4.71 -11.31 3.56
C ARG A 126 -4.18 -9.88 3.40
N ALA A 127 -4.50 -9.26 2.26
CA ALA A 127 -4.19 -7.87 1.99
C ALA A 127 -4.79 -6.97 3.08
N LEU A 128 -4.02 -6.01 3.53
CA LEU A 128 -4.40 -5.07 4.59
C LEU A 128 -3.77 -3.70 4.36
N ALA A 129 -4.32 -2.69 5.02
CA ALA A 129 -3.71 -1.37 5.09
C ALA A 129 -3.97 -0.71 6.43
N GLY A 130 -3.20 0.31 6.73
CA GLY A 130 -3.36 1.10 7.94
C GLY A 130 -2.50 2.36 7.94
N VAL A 131 -2.50 3.02 9.08
CA VAL A 131 -1.70 4.22 9.36
C VAL A 131 -0.78 3.92 10.53
N ALA A 132 0.47 4.30 10.39
CA ALA A 132 1.47 4.23 11.46
C ALA A 132 2.30 5.52 11.46
N ASN A 133 2.31 6.26 12.55
CA ASN A 133 3.07 7.51 12.69
C ASN A 133 2.91 8.47 11.48
N ALA A 134 1.67 8.68 11.03
CA ALA A 134 1.32 9.49 9.86
C ALA A 134 1.78 8.94 8.50
N THR A 135 2.26 7.70 8.43
CA THR A 135 2.59 7.01 7.19
C THR A 135 1.50 6.00 6.88
N TYR A 136 0.97 6.01 5.65
CA TYR A 136 0.08 4.95 5.18
C TYR A 136 0.89 3.71 4.81
N VAL A 137 0.40 2.55 5.21
CA VAL A 137 1.01 1.25 4.88
C VAL A 137 -0.02 0.38 4.16
N PHE A 138 0.31 -0.10 2.96
CA PHE A 138 -0.50 -1.03 2.18
C PHE A 138 0.26 -2.34 1.97
N CYS A 139 -0.38 -3.46 2.28
CA CYS A 139 0.19 -4.79 2.06
C CYS A 139 -0.63 -5.51 1.00
N VAL A 140 0.00 -5.82 -0.13
CA VAL A 140 -0.65 -6.47 -1.27
C VAL A 140 0.03 -7.81 -1.61
N PRO A 141 -0.68 -8.75 -2.25
CA PRO A 141 -0.09 -10.02 -2.64
C PRO A 141 1.09 -9.89 -3.61
N GLY A 142 1.90 -10.94 -3.68
CA GLY A 142 3.17 -10.96 -4.40
C GLY A 142 3.07 -11.12 -5.92
N SER A 143 1.90 -11.22 -6.52
CA SER A 143 1.75 -11.31 -7.96
C SER A 143 1.68 -9.93 -8.62
N SER A 144 2.23 -9.81 -9.84
CA SER A 144 2.14 -8.56 -10.61
C SER A 144 0.68 -8.17 -10.90
N GLY A 145 -0.20 -9.16 -11.13
CA GLY A 145 -1.63 -8.92 -11.33
C GLY A 145 -2.31 -8.34 -10.09
N ALA A 146 -2.00 -8.85 -8.89
CA ALA A 146 -2.52 -8.32 -7.65
C ALA A 146 -2.03 -6.89 -7.37
N CYS A 147 -0.75 -6.62 -7.66
CA CYS A 147 -0.18 -5.27 -7.55
C CYS A 147 -0.85 -4.28 -8.51
N ALA A 148 -1.08 -4.69 -9.75
CA ALA A 148 -1.80 -3.88 -10.73
C ALA A 148 -3.24 -3.60 -10.28
N THR A 149 -3.96 -4.62 -9.83
CA THR A 149 -5.34 -4.47 -9.33
C THR A 149 -5.39 -3.52 -8.11
N ALA A 150 -4.50 -3.71 -7.13
CA ALA A 150 -4.45 -2.86 -5.94
C ALA A 150 -4.13 -1.41 -6.31
N TRP A 151 -3.12 -1.20 -7.14
CA TRP A 151 -2.72 0.14 -7.55
C TRP A 151 -3.79 0.81 -8.42
N ASP A 152 -4.15 0.20 -9.53
CA ASP A 152 -4.98 0.84 -10.56
C ASP A 152 -6.43 1.06 -10.07
N LYS A 153 -6.97 0.15 -9.26
CA LYS A 153 -8.38 0.21 -8.83
C LYS A 153 -8.59 0.89 -7.47
N LEU A 154 -7.56 0.96 -6.61
CA LEU A 154 -7.72 1.44 -5.23
C LEU A 154 -6.67 2.48 -4.83
N ILE A 155 -5.38 2.11 -4.81
CA ILE A 155 -4.33 2.92 -4.19
C ILE A 155 -4.14 4.24 -4.94
N ALA A 156 -4.01 4.20 -6.26
CA ALA A 156 -3.79 5.39 -7.09
C ALA A 156 -4.90 6.43 -6.90
N LEU A 157 -6.15 5.98 -6.80
CA LEU A 157 -7.29 6.86 -6.59
C LEU A 157 -7.26 7.52 -5.20
N GLN A 158 -6.85 6.79 -4.18
CA GLN A 158 -6.77 7.31 -2.82
C GLN A 158 -5.51 8.15 -2.56
N LEU A 159 -4.46 7.98 -3.37
CA LEU A 159 -3.26 8.81 -3.32
C LEU A 159 -3.31 10.01 -4.26
N ASP A 160 -4.42 10.25 -4.94
CA ASP A 160 -4.65 11.44 -5.76
C ASP A 160 -5.56 12.44 -5.02
N ALA A 161 -5.00 13.59 -4.64
CA ALA A 161 -5.73 14.66 -3.94
C ALA A 161 -6.94 15.19 -4.73
N ARG A 162 -7.03 14.90 -6.03
CA ARG A 162 -8.14 15.29 -6.89
C ARG A 162 -9.33 14.35 -6.82
N THR A 163 -9.14 13.12 -6.30
CA THR A 163 -10.22 12.13 -6.17
C THR A 163 -11.31 12.61 -5.19
N ARG A 164 -12.56 12.47 -5.60
CA ARG A 164 -13.74 12.88 -4.83
C ARG A 164 -14.62 11.66 -4.48
N PRO A 165 -15.39 11.74 -3.39
CA PRO A 165 -15.61 12.88 -2.49
C PRO A 165 -14.46 13.14 -1.52
N CYS A 166 -13.64 12.13 -1.21
CA CYS A 166 -12.49 12.20 -0.28
C CYS A 166 -11.36 11.27 -0.76
N ASN A 167 -10.16 11.53 -0.25
CA ASN A 167 -8.97 10.73 -0.53
C ASN A 167 -8.02 10.78 0.67
N LEU A 168 -7.03 9.88 0.69
CA LEU A 168 -6.10 9.77 1.82
C LEU A 168 -5.08 10.92 1.87
N VAL A 169 -4.78 11.55 0.73
CA VAL A 169 -3.83 12.68 0.68
C VAL A 169 -4.36 13.88 1.45
N GLU A 170 -5.67 14.18 1.34
CA GLU A 170 -6.30 15.27 2.09
C GLU A 170 -6.25 15.05 3.61
N LEU A 171 -6.17 13.81 4.05
CA LEU A 171 -6.12 13.48 5.47
C LEU A 171 -4.70 13.55 6.06
N MET A 172 -3.65 13.55 5.21
CA MET A 172 -2.25 13.51 5.69
C MET A 172 -1.93 14.59 6.73
N PRO A 173 -2.32 15.88 6.56
CA PRO A 173 -2.03 16.90 7.57
C PRO A 173 -2.68 16.65 8.92
N ARG A 174 -3.71 15.81 8.96
CA ARG A 174 -4.52 15.51 10.14
C ARG A 174 -4.16 14.21 10.84
N LEU A 175 -3.27 13.41 10.26
CA LEU A 175 -2.93 12.09 10.82
C LEU A 175 -2.24 12.15 12.18
N THR A 176 -1.68 13.30 12.54
CA THR A 176 -1.00 13.56 13.82
C THR A 176 -1.85 14.34 14.81
N GLU A 177 -3.11 14.68 14.49
CA GLU A 177 -4.04 15.34 15.43
C GLU A 177 -4.26 14.46 16.68
N ARG A 178 -4.26 15.09 17.87
CA ARG A 178 -4.48 14.47 19.18
C ARG A 178 -5.71 15.06 19.82
#